data_a5f44c0302fe199f816759affc9bea14
#
_entry.id   a5f44c0302fe199f816759affc9bea14
#
_cell.length_a   1.000
_cell.length_b   1.000
_cell.length_c   1.000
_cell.angle_alpha   90.00
_cell.angle_beta   90.00
_cell.angle_gamma   90.00
#
_symmetry.space_group_name_H-M   'P 1'
#
loop_
_entity.id
_entity.type
_entity.pdbx_description
1 polymer ?
#
loop_
_entity_poly.entity_id
_entity_poly.type
_entity_poly.pdbx_seq_one_letter_code
_entity_poly.pdbx_strand_id
1 'polypeptide(L)'
;MYKTVHCEKKFKIDAEQIWSLLKDFSNEWHPMVNYMSFERGPNGALIRKFTTIGDESSYEEQLIYISHSDREMRYVLIKGIKGIEFYRASVSVRSIGKNSVVSWRANISGEDSRLDEICSGTKEIFMQGLGALEDLQPVMDKEYLVNEDKLDFEDRQISDKPKLAISVYPYGVMQSNIICIFLHGIGGNRSNWVSQIKMLDKVLPCVSLDLRGYGDSEFGLKQSTIDLYCEDILSVMEVFKAEKVILCGLSYGSWIATSFAMRHSNALDGLILTGGCTGMSEADSIERESFRKSREVPLDLGKRLKDFAPDVVNILAGPNLSKFNRDLLIQSMSQISTKTYRDALICFTNPPEKLDFSKIKCPVLLMTGEYDILAPPNEIREVSNRIYNQN
;
A
#
# COMPACT_ATOMS: atom_id res chain seq x y z
N MET A 1 -3.86 -30.90 -30.03
CA MET A 1 -4.26 -31.69 -28.81
C MET A 1 -4.06 -30.82 -27.57
N TYR A 2 -4.75 -31.10 -26.44
CA TYR A 2 -4.67 -30.31 -25.22
C TYR A 2 -4.12 -31.19 -24.09
N LYS A 3 -3.06 -30.72 -23.40
CA LYS A 3 -2.45 -31.45 -22.28
C LYS A 3 -2.37 -30.59 -21.04
N THR A 4 -2.45 -31.24 -19.88
CA THR A 4 -2.30 -30.57 -18.57
C THR A 4 -1.07 -31.12 -17.85
N VAL A 5 -0.19 -30.22 -17.45
CA VAL A 5 0.90 -30.49 -16.50
C VAL A 5 0.43 -30.05 -15.12
N HIS A 6 0.64 -30.88 -14.10
CA HIS A 6 0.31 -30.57 -12.72
C HIS A 6 1.40 -31.08 -11.79
N CYS A 7 1.93 -30.19 -10.96
CA CYS A 7 2.88 -30.49 -9.89
C CYS A 7 2.35 -29.94 -8.58
N GLU A 8 2.53 -30.69 -7.51
CA GLU A 8 2.10 -30.31 -6.18
C GLU A 8 3.16 -30.70 -5.15
N LYS A 9 3.42 -29.85 -4.15
CA LYS A 9 4.35 -30.14 -3.06
C LYS A 9 3.81 -29.60 -1.74
N LYS A 10 4.03 -30.37 -0.66
CA LYS A 10 3.69 -29.97 0.72
C LYS A 10 4.88 -29.31 1.39
N PHE A 11 4.60 -28.29 2.18
CA PHE A 11 5.60 -27.52 2.91
C PHE A 11 5.21 -27.46 4.40
N LYS A 12 6.21 -27.48 5.28
CA LYS A 12 6.03 -27.40 6.73
C LYS A 12 5.97 -25.95 7.23
N ILE A 13 5.48 -25.05 6.39
CA ILE A 13 5.32 -23.62 6.69
C ILE A 13 3.91 -23.17 6.34
N ASP A 14 3.50 -22.05 6.90
CA ASP A 14 2.20 -21.45 6.67
C ASP A 14 2.00 -21.01 5.22
N ALA A 15 0.74 -21.04 4.76
CA ALA A 15 0.41 -20.70 3.39
C ALA A 15 0.64 -19.21 3.07
N GLU A 16 0.49 -18.31 4.03
CA GLU A 16 0.76 -16.89 3.83
C GLU A 16 2.25 -16.64 3.63
N GLN A 17 3.11 -17.36 4.36
CA GLN A 17 4.55 -17.25 4.21
C GLN A 17 4.99 -17.66 2.80
N ILE A 18 4.52 -18.81 2.29
CA ILE A 18 4.83 -19.20 0.89
C ILE A 18 4.20 -18.22 -0.11
N TRP A 19 2.96 -17.82 0.12
CA TRP A 19 2.30 -16.88 -0.77
C TRP A 19 3.01 -15.54 -0.84
N SER A 20 3.62 -15.08 0.24
CA SER A 20 4.40 -13.83 0.26
C SER A 20 5.56 -13.83 -0.72
N LEU A 21 6.17 -14.99 -1.00
CA LEU A 21 7.21 -15.13 -2.03
C LEU A 21 6.62 -15.20 -3.45
N LEU A 22 5.51 -15.91 -3.61
CA LEU A 22 4.95 -16.22 -4.92
C LEU A 22 4.08 -15.08 -5.47
N LYS A 23 3.49 -14.26 -4.60
CA LYS A 23 2.54 -13.21 -5.00
C LYS A 23 3.15 -12.10 -5.87
N ASP A 24 4.45 -11.93 -5.80
CA ASP A 24 5.15 -10.96 -6.63
C ASP A 24 5.57 -11.62 -7.95
N PHE A 25 4.79 -11.30 -9.01
CA PHE A 25 5.06 -11.81 -10.35
C PHE A 25 6.39 -11.33 -10.94
N SER A 26 6.98 -10.30 -10.38
CA SER A 26 8.28 -9.75 -10.78
C SER A 26 9.46 -10.32 -9.99
N ASN A 27 9.23 -11.19 -9.03
CA ASN A 27 10.29 -11.76 -8.19
C ASN A 27 11.07 -12.87 -8.91
N GLU A 28 12.42 -12.81 -8.85
CA GLU A 28 13.36 -13.74 -9.50
C GLU A 28 13.67 -14.99 -8.64
N TRP A 29 12.74 -15.42 -7.82
CA TRP A 29 12.97 -16.55 -6.89
C TRP A 29 13.21 -17.91 -7.55
N HIS A 30 12.81 -18.09 -8.81
CA HIS A 30 12.94 -19.39 -9.49
C HIS A 30 14.38 -19.66 -9.92
N PRO A 31 14.98 -20.82 -9.57
CA PRO A 31 16.40 -21.09 -9.76
C PRO A 31 16.83 -21.16 -11.22
N MET A 32 15.90 -21.38 -12.15
CA MET A 32 16.21 -21.41 -13.58
C MET A 32 16.24 -20.03 -14.23
N VAL A 33 15.77 -18.98 -13.56
CA VAL A 33 15.76 -17.62 -14.12
C VAL A 33 17.19 -17.07 -14.01
N ASN A 34 17.74 -16.63 -15.13
CA ASN A 34 19.07 -16.04 -15.22
C ASN A 34 19.02 -14.51 -15.26
N TYR A 35 18.05 -13.96 -15.95
CA TYR A 35 17.80 -12.52 -16.05
C TYR A 35 16.31 -12.28 -16.22
N MET A 36 15.78 -11.27 -15.55
CA MET A 36 14.39 -10.87 -15.67
C MET A 36 14.23 -9.36 -15.78
N SER A 37 13.28 -8.95 -16.61
CA SER A 37 12.79 -7.58 -16.70
C SER A 37 11.26 -7.60 -16.82
N PHE A 38 10.63 -6.46 -16.55
CA PHE A 38 9.16 -6.37 -16.63
C PHE A 38 8.73 -5.05 -17.25
N GLU A 39 7.57 -5.10 -17.89
CA GLU A 39 6.93 -3.94 -18.50
C GLU A 39 5.40 -4.05 -18.34
N ARG A 40 4.71 -2.97 -18.63
CA ARG A 40 3.25 -2.99 -18.74
C ARG A 40 2.84 -3.04 -20.21
N GLY A 41 2.02 -4.02 -20.55
CA GLY A 41 1.39 -4.11 -21.86
C GLY A 41 0.36 -3.01 -22.11
N PRO A 42 -0.15 -2.88 -23.35
CA PRO A 42 -1.09 -1.82 -23.75
C PRO A 42 -2.37 -1.75 -22.91
N ASN A 43 -2.79 -2.87 -22.34
CA ASN A 43 -3.96 -3.01 -21.45
C ASN A 43 -3.61 -2.89 -19.95
N GLY A 44 -2.38 -2.43 -19.62
CA GLY A 44 -1.89 -2.29 -18.26
C GLY A 44 -1.47 -3.60 -17.57
N ALA A 45 -1.63 -4.76 -18.22
CA ALA A 45 -1.22 -6.05 -17.66
C ALA A 45 0.31 -6.12 -17.47
N LEU A 46 0.75 -6.70 -16.36
CA LEU A 46 2.17 -6.90 -16.10
C LEU A 46 2.72 -8.03 -16.99
N ILE A 47 3.79 -7.75 -17.70
CA ILE A 47 4.52 -8.71 -18.55
C ILE A 47 5.92 -8.84 -17.97
N ARG A 48 6.35 -10.08 -17.68
CA ARG A 48 7.73 -10.39 -17.36
C ARG A 48 8.43 -11.02 -18.56
N LYS A 49 9.67 -10.57 -18.79
CA LYS A 49 10.56 -11.09 -19.83
C LYS A 49 11.78 -11.67 -19.14
N PHE A 50 12.13 -12.90 -19.45
CA PHE A 50 13.25 -13.56 -18.79
C PHE A 50 13.97 -14.52 -19.72
N THR A 51 15.21 -14.84 -19.35
CA THR A 51 15.99 -15.93 -19.91
C THR A 51 16.19 -17.00 -18.86
N THR A 52 16.48 -18.21 -19.26
CA THR A 52 16.78 -19.33 -18.36
C THR A 52 18.23 -19.76 -18.43
N ILE A 53 18.74 -20.34 -17.36
CA ILE A 53 20.10 -20.87 -17.32
C ILE A 53 20.24 -21.99 -18.35
N GLY A 54 21.20 -21.86 -19.25
CA GLY A 54 21.49 -22.84 -20.30
C GLY A 54 20.64 -22.72 -21.57
N ASP A 55 19.76 -21.71 -21.65
CA ASP A 55 18.98 -21.39 -22.83
C ASP A 55 19.03 -19.88 -23.12
N GLU A 56 19.45 -19.51 -24.34
CA GLU A 56 19.51 -18.11 -24.77
C GLU A 56 18.15 -17.59 -25.23
N SER A 57 17.10 -18.43 -25.25
CA SER A 57 15.76 -18.03 -25.65
C SER A 57 15.18 -17.04 -24.62
N SER A 58 14.53 -15.99 -25.11
CA SER A 58 13.78 -15.07 -24.28
C SER A 58 12.33 -15.54 -24.16
N TYR A 59 11.85 -15.60 -22.94
CA TYR A 59 10.48 -15.94 -22.58
C TYR A 59 9.72 -14.69 -22.17
N GLU A 60 8.46 -14.58 -22.60
CA GLU A 60 7.57 -13.49 -22.19
C GLU A 60 6.27 -14.09 -21.62
N GLU A 61 5.96 -13.73 -20.38
CA GLU A 61 4.74 -14.15 -19.70
C GLU A 61 3.93 -12.96 -19.24
N GLN A 62 2.62 -13.01 -19.42
CA GLN A 62 1.68 -11.99 -19.02
C GLN A 62 0.84 -12.49 -17.84
N LEU A 63 0.82 -11.69 -16.77
CA LEU A 63 -0.10 -11.88 -15.65
C LEU A 63 -1.53 -11.60 -16.11
N ILE A 64 -2.45 -12.57 -15.93
CA ILE A 64 -3.85 -12.44 -16.32
C ILE A 64 -4.81 -12.46 -15.13
N TYR A 65 -4.35 -12.92 -13.96
CA TYR A 65 -5.14 -12.96 -12.74
C TYR A 65 -4.23 -13.09 -11.53
N ILE A 66 -4.56 -12.38 -10.46
CA ILE A 66 -3.98 -12.58 -9.13
C ILE A 66 -5.06 -12.35 -8.08
N SER A 67 -5.16 -13.26 -7.11
CA SER A 67 -6.02 -13.14 -5.93
C SER A 67 -5.20 -13.44 -4.70
N HIS A 68 -5.06 -12.45 -3.82
CA HIS A 68 -4.34 -12.63 -2.56
C HIS A 68 -5.18 -13.40 -1.53
N SER A 69 -6.50 -13.26 -1.56
CA SER A 69 -7.42 -14.02 -0.69
C SER A 69 -7.42 -15.51 -1.00
N ASP A 70 -7.41 -15.86 -2.29
CA ASP A 70 -7.37 -17.25 -2.74
C ASP A 70 -5.96 -17.78 -2.83
N ARG A 71 -4.96 -16.91 -2.70
CA ARG A 71 -3.55 -17.22 -2.90
C ARG A 71 -3.31 -17.95 -4.21
N GLU A 72 -3.83 -17.35 -5.30
CA GLU A 72 -3.73 -17.86 -6.65
C GLU A 72 -3.28 -16.79 -7.63
N MET A 73 -2.37 -17.17 -8.54
CA MET A 73 -1.91 -16.36 -9.66
C MET A 73 -2.04 -17.16 -10.94
N ARG A 74 -2.45 -16.51 -12.05
CA ARG A 74 -2.54 -17.10 -13.38
C ARG A 74 -1.83 -16.22 -14.38
N TYR A 75 -1.12 -16.86 -15.31
CA TYR A 75 -0.38 -16.17 -16.36
C TYR A 75 -0.42 -16.99 -17.67
N VAL A 76 -0.15 -16.31 -18.76
CA VAL A 76 -0.05 -16.90 -20.10
C VAL A 76 1.33 -16.65 -20.67
N LEU A 77 1.88 -17.61 -21.39
CA LEU A 77 3.09 -17.44 -22.18
C LEU A 77 2.72 -16.72 -23.48
N ILE A 78 3.38 -15.57 -23.74
CA ILE A 78 3.20 -14.80 -24.96
C ILE A 78 4.24 -15.21 -25.99
N LYS A 79 5.46 -15.53 -25.54
CA LYS A 79 6.61 -15.83 -26.38
C LYS A 79 7.61 -16.74 -25.66
N GLY A 80 8.34 -17.56 -26.41
CA GLY A 80 9.52 -18.30 -25.93
C GLY A 80 9.53 -19.76 -26.37
N ILE A 81 8.43 -20.50 -26.33
CA ILE A 81 8.41 -21.93 -26.68
C ILE A 81 7.86 -22.10 -28.09
N LYS A 82 8.70 -22.62 -29.00
CA LYS A 82 8.30 -22.92 -30.39
C LYS A 82 7.35 -24.10 -30.46
N GLY A 83 6.32 -24.02 -31.30
CA GLY A 83 5.34 -25.08 -31.49
C GLY A 83 4.18 -25.08 -30.50
N ILE A 84 4.11 -24.06 -29.63
CA ILE A 84 2.96 -23.81 -28.75
C ILE A 84 1.96 -22.89 -29.46
N GLU A 85 0.68 -23.26 -29.40
CA GLU A 85 -0.45 -22.42 -29.76
C GLU A 85 -1.06 -21.74 -28.56
N PHE A 86 -1.03 -22.40 -27.39
CA PHE A 86 -1.58 -21.90 -26.15
C PHE A 86 -0.82 -22.46 -24.94
N TYR A 87 -0.50 -21.58 -23.98
CA TYR A 87 0.05 -21.94 -22.69
C TYR A 87 -0.53 -21.02 -21.62
N ARG A 88 -1.22 -21.61 -20.66
CA ARG A 88 -1.74 -20.91 -19.50
C ARG A 88 -1.37 -21.68 -18.24
N ALA A 89 -0.70 -21.00 -17.33
CA ALA A 89 -0.33 -21.59 -16.05
C ALA A 89 -1.05 -20.90 -14.88
N SER A 90 -1.14 -21.63 -13.79
CA SER A 90 -1.58 -21.13 -12.49
C SER A 90 -0.72 -21.70 -11.38
N VAL A 91 -0.43 -20.89 -10.38
CA VAL A 91 0.16 -21.31 -9.12
C VAL A 91 -0.78 -20.90 -7.99
N SER A 92 -1.03 -21.81 -7.05
CA SER A 92 -1.88 -21.56 -5.90
C SER A 92 -1.31 -22.17 -4.62
N VAL A 93 -1.64 -21.56 -3.48
CA VAL A 93 -1.17 -21.99 -2.16
C VAL A 93 -2.38 -22.26 -1.27
N ARG A 94 -2.47 -23.46 -0.74
CA ARG A 94 -3.57 -23.90 0.12
C ARG A 94 -3.05 -24.24 1.52
N SER A 95 -3.75 -23.78 2.57
CA SER A 95 -3.46 -24.13 3.97
C SER A 95 -3.90 -25.55 4.28
N ILE A 96 -3.06 -26.28 5.03
CA ILE A 96 -3.40 -27.59 5.65
C ILE A 96 -2.93 -27.55 7.10
N GLY A 97 -3.77 -27.06 8.02
CA GLY A 97 -3.40 -26.80 9.39
C GLY A 97 -2.29 -25.74 9.46
N LYS A 98 -1.14 -26.06 10.08
CA LYS A 98 0.05 -25.21 10.14
C LYS A 98 0.99 -25.37 8.92
N ASN A 99 0.63 -26.22 7.98
CA ASN A 99 1.40 -26.50 6.77
C ASN A 99 0.69 -25.92 5.56
N SER A 100 1.34 -25.98 4.41
CA SER A 100 0.78 -25.56 3.14
C SER A 100 1.03 -26.56 2.02
N VAL A 101 0.27 -26.39 0.94
CA VAL A 101 0.46 -27.10 -0.32
C VAL A 101 0.51 -26.07 -1.43
N VAL A 102 1.58 -26.10 -2.21
CA VAL A 102 1.70 -25.34 -3.46
C VAL A 102 1.33 -26.24 -4.61
N SER A 103 0.39 -25.79 -5.41
CA SER A 103 -0.06 -26.47 -6.63
C SER A 103 0.27 -25.61 -7.85
N TRP A 104 1.01 -26.16 -8.80
CA TRP A 104 1.40 -25.48 -10.03
C TRP A 104 0.88 -26.26 -11.22
N ARG A 105 0.06 -25.63 -12.05
CA ARG A 105 -0.62 -26.26 -13.19
C ARG A 105 -0.41 -25.45 -14.46
N ALA A 106 -0.21 -26.15 -15.59
CA ALA A 106 -0.24 -25.55 -16.92
C ALA A 106 -1.17 -26.34 -17.84
N ASN A 107 -1.93 -25.60 -18.64
CA ASN A 107 -2.69 -26.14 -19.76
C ASN A 107 -1.99 -25.72 -21.05
N ILE A 108 -1.66 -26.69 -21.89
CA ILE A 108 -0.78 -26.49 -23.05
C ILE A 108 -1.45 -27.08 -24.28
N SER A 109 -1.49 -26.36 -25.41
CA SER A 109 -1.77 -26.90 -26.73
C SER A 109 -0.73 -26.47 -27.74
N GLY A 110 -0.52 -27.26 -28.75
CA GLY A 110 0.45 -27.02 -29.80
C GLY A 110 0.59 -28.20 -30.74
N GLU A 111 1.70 -28.24 -31.46
CA GLU A 111 2.02 -29.32 -32.39
C GLU A 111 2.14 -30.66 -31.67
N ASP A 112 1.39 -31.66 -32.10
CA ASP A 112 1.33 -32.96 -31.44
C ASP A 112 2.72 -33.62 -31.32
N SER A 113 3.57 -33.46 -32.34
CA SER A 113 4.94 -34.02 -32.35
C SER A 113 5.88 -33.49 -31.24
N ARG A 114 5.59 -32.29 -30.69
CA ARG A 114 6.41 -31.65 -29.67
C ARG A 114 5.76 -31.54 -28.30
N LEU A 115 4.45 -31.82 -28.24
CA LEU A 115 3.63 -31.55 -27.05
C LEU A 115 4.10 -32.36 -25.82
N ASP A 116 4.59 -33.60 -26.02
CA ASP A 116 5.14 -34.43 -24.95
C ASP A 116 6.46 -33.90 -24.39
N GLU A 117 7.35 -33.44 -25.26
CA GLU A 117 8.61 -32.82 -24.89
C GLU A 117 8.36 -31.52 -24.08
N ILE A 118 7.47 -30.65 -24.56
CA ILE A 118 7.12 -29.41 -23.93
C ILE A 118 6.47 -29.64 -22.54
N CYS A 119 5.57 -30.63 -22.43
CA CYS A 119 4.98 -31.01 -21.15
C CYS A 119 6.02 -31.53 -20.15
N SER A 120 6.97 -32.35 -20.63
CA SER A 120 8.07 -32.87 -19.79
C SER A 120 8.96 -31.73 -19.29
N GLY A 121 9.39 -30.81 -20.15
CA GLY A 121 10.19 -29.64 -19.77
C GLY A 121 9.43 -28.72 -18.81
N THR A 122 8.15 -28.46 -19.06
CA THR A 122 7.30 -27.68 -18.14
C THR A 122 7.22 -28.31 -16.77
N LYS A 123 7.07 -29.65 -16.71
CA LYS A 123 7.02 -30.39 -15.44
C LYS A 123 8.34 -30.28 -14.68
N GLU A 124 9.45 -30.37 -15.38
CA GLU A 124 10.78 -30.24 -14.79
C GLU A 124 10.98 -28.85 -14.17
N ILE A 125 10.65 -27.78 -14.89
CA ILE A 125 10.70 -26.40 -14.41
C ILE A 125 9.82 -26.25 -13.15
N PHE A 126 8.58 -26.73 -13.16
CA PHE A 126 7.70 -26.64 -11.98
C PHE A 126 8.28 -27.39 -10.77
N MET A 127 8.85 -28.56 -10.98
CA MET A 127 9.46 -29.35 -9.91
C MET A 127 10.70 -28.68 -9.34
N GLN A 128 11.54 -28.06 -10.17
CA GLN A 128 12.71 -27.30 -9.73
C GLN A 128 12.28 -26.06 -8.92
N GLY A 129 11.29 -25.31 -9.38
CA GLY A 129 10.74 -24.18 -8.62
C GLY A 129 10.16 -24.61 -7.27
N LEU A 130 9.34 -25.68 -7.25
CA LEU A 130 8.82 -26.24 -6.00
C LEU A 130 9.93 -26.80 -5.09
N GLY A 131 11.05 -27.28 -5.65
CA GLY A 131 12.23 -27.67 -4.89
C GLY A 131 12.90 -26.47 -4.21
N ALA A 132 13.14 -25.42 -4.98
CA ALA A 132 13.77 -24.20 -4.48
C ALA A 132 12.98 -23.52 -3.36
N LEU A 133 11.66 -23.57 -3.40
CA LEU A 133 10.81 -23.06 -2.29
C LEU A 133 11.10 -23.79 -0.97
N GLU A 134 11.55 -25.05 -1.00
CA GLU A 134 11.94 -25.78 0.21
C GLU A 134 13.27 -25.28 0.76
N ASP A 135 14.21 -24.97 -0.10
CA ASP A 135 15.54 -24.44 0.27
C ASP A 135 15.45 -23.01 0.81
N LEU A 136 14.42 -22.26 0.41
CA LEU A 136 14.13 -20.91 0.93
C LEU A 136 13.48 -20.92 2.32
N GLN A 137 12.97 -22.06 2.83
CA GLN A 137 12.37 -22.17 4.16
C GLN A 137 13.29 -21.70 5.30
N PRO A 138 14.60 -22.08 5.36
CA PRO A 138 15.50 -21.60 6.42
C PRO A 138 15.79 -20.10 6.34
N VAL A 139 15.72 -19.52 5.14
CA VAL A 139 15.87 -18.08 4.91
C VAL A 139 14.60 -17.38 5.35
N MET A 140 13.44 -17.95 5.07
CA MET A 140 12.13 -17.44 5.52
C MET A 140 11.97 -17.52 7.03
N ASP A 141 12.38 -18.62 7.67
CA ASP A 141 12.39 -18.76 9.13
C ASP A 141 13.36 -17.77 9.80
N LYS A 142 14.40 -17.32 9.08
CA LYS A 142 15.35 -16.31 9.57
C LYS A 142 14.98 -14.88 9.20
N GLU A 143 14.39 -14.62 8.02
CA GLU A 143 14.07 -13.26 7.56
C GLU A 143 12.64 -12.83 7.87
N TYR A 144 11.68 -13.74 8.01
CA TYR A 144 10.30 -13.40 8.38
C TYR A 144 9.99 -13.56 9.89
N LEU A 145 10.76 -14.36 10.63
CA LEU A 145 10.84 -14.31 12.10
C LEU A 145 11.91 -13.32 12.57
N VAL A 146 12.79 -12.89 11.67
CA VAL A 146 13.70 -11.80 11.92
C VAL A 146 13.02 -10.51 11.53
N ASN A 147 12.66 -9.79 12.57
CA ASN A 147 12.43 -8.35 12.55
C ASN A 147 11.02 -7.87 12.17
N GLU A 148 9.98 -8.40 12.78
CA GLU A 148 8.99 -7.48 13.35
C GLU A 148 9.66 -6.52 14.37
N ASP A 149 10.86 -6.87 14.88
CA ASP A 149 11.54 -6.15 15.97
C ASP A 149 12.71 -5.23 15.54
N LYS A 150 13.01 -5.11 14.24
CA LYS A 150 13.86 -4.01 13.75
C LYS A 150 13.37 -3.55 12.39
N LEU A 151 12.35 -2.73 12.41
CA LEU A 151 12.16 -1.72 11.38
C LEU A 151 13.45 -0.89 11.34
N ASP A 152 14.04 -0.76 10.16
CA ASP A 152 15.21 0.10 9.97
C ASP A 152 14.73 1.57 9.90
N PHE A 153 14.21 2.05 11.02
CA PHE A 153 13.72 3.41 11.18
C PHE A 153 14.20 4.03 12.48
N GLU A 154 14.15 5.32 12.54
CA GLU A 154 14.45 6.11 13.73
C GLU A 154 13.27 7.00 14.08
N ASP A 155 12.78 6.87 15.32
CA ASP A 155 11.84 7.83 15.89
C ASP A 155 12.56 9.08 16.35
N ARG A 156 12.07 10.24 15.91
CA ARG A 156 12.61 11.54 16.28
C ARG A 156 11.51 12.48 16.71
N GLN A 157 11.85 13.38 17.58
CA GLN A 157 11.07 14.59 17.81
C GLN A 157 11.74 15.76 17.10
N ILE A 158 10.96 16.49 16.33
CA ILE A 158 11.38 17.66 15.59
C ILE A 158 10.53 18.86 16.00
N SER A 159 11.00 20.08 15.71
CA SER A 159 10.34 21.32 16.11
C SER A 159 10.27 21.50 17.64
N ASP A 160 10.10 22.72 18.08
CA ASP A 160 10.00 23.04 19.50
C ASP A 160 8.62 23.54 19.92
N LYS A 161 7.75 23.89 18.95
CA LYS A 161 6.42 24.49 19.26
C LYS A 161 5.39 24.21 18.16
N PRO A 162 4.70 23.09 18.17
CA PRO A 162 4.83 21.95 19.09
C PRO A 162 5.97 21.03 18.70
N LYS A 163 6.39 20.17 19.61
CA LYS A 163 7.22 19.02 19.24
C LYS A 163 6.41 18.06 18.39
N LEU A 164 6.96 17.66 17.27
CA LEU A 164 6.35 16.73 16.34
C LEU A 164 7.13 15.42 16.34
N ALA A 165 6.44 14.32 16.44
CA ALA A 165 7.02 12.98 16.36
C ALA A 165 6.96 12.45 14.95
N ILE A 166 8.09 11.98 14.46
CA ILE A 166 8.25 11.36 13.15
C ILE A 166 8.98 10.02 13.26
N SER A 167 8.70 9.11 12.32
CA SER A 167 9.55 7.94 12.07
C SER A 167 10.20 8.09 10.71
N VAL A 168 11.53 7.94 10.66
CA VAL A 168 12.38 8.15 9.47
C VAL A 168 12.81 6.81 8.91
N TYR A 169 12.66 6.60 7.61
CA TYR A 169 13.01 5.39 6.88
C TYR A 169 13.81 5.72 5.60
N PRO A 170 14.94 5.06 5.30
CA PRO A 170 15.65 4.16 6.20
C PRO A 170 16.28 4.90 7.37
N TYR A 171 16.66 4.13 8.39
CA TYR A 171 17.36 4.65 9.57
C TYR A 171 18.58 5.49 9.18
N GLY A 172 18.78 6.62 9.88
CA GLY A 172 19.97 7.46 9.71
C GLY A 172 19.92 8.48 8.57
N VAL A 173 18.87 8.50 7.74
CA VAL A 173 18.73 9.55 6.70
C VAL A 173 18.55 10.92 7.35
N MET A 174 19.51 11.79 7.13
CA MET A 174 19.54 13.14 7.71
C MET A 174 19.24 14.26 6.71
N GLN A 175 19.49 14.03 5.41
CA GLN A 175 19.33 15.04 4.36
C GLN A 175 18.93 14.37 3.05
N SER A 176 17.99 14.97 2.34
CA SER A 176 17.59 14.57 1.00
C SER A 176 16.88 15.71 0.30
N ASN A 177 17.17 15.93 -0.99
CA ASN A 177 16.48 16.96 -1.78
C ASN A 177 14.99 16.64 -1.97
N ILE A 178 14.62 15.36 -1.96
CA ILE A 178 13.22 14.90 -2.07
C ILE A 178 12.97 13.87 -0.97
N ILE A 179 11.86 14.03 -0.25
CA ILE A 179 11.39 13.08 0.75
C ILE A 179 9.92 12.73 0.50
N CYS A 180 9.50 11.54 0.96
CA CYS A 180 8.09 11.17 0.99
C CYS A 180 7.56 11.33 2.42
N ILE A 181 6.54 12.17 2.62
CA ILE A 181 5.90 12.37 3.92
C ILE A 181 4.53 11.70 3.91
N PHE A 182 4.25 10.90 4.93
CA PHE A 182 3.00 10.16 5.10
C PHE A 182 2.16 10.75 6.22
N LEU A 183 0.91 11.10 5.90
CA LEU A 183 -0.08 11.71 6.79
C LEU A 183 -1.23 10.74 7.04
N HIS A 184 -1.44 10.37 8.29
CA HIS A 184 -2.47 9.41 8.70
C HIS A 184 -3.89 10.01 8.70
N GLY A 185 -4.91 9.16 8.74
CA GLY A 185 -6.30 9.54 8.89
C GLY A 185 -6.65 9.99 10.31
N ILE A 186 -7.86 10.55 10.50
CA ILE A 186 -8.34 11.07 11.79
C ILE A 186 -8.36 10.04 12.92
N GLY A 187 -8.40 8.77 12.61
CA GLY A 187 -8.36 7.64 13.55
C GLY A 187 -7.00 6.95 13.67
N GLY A 188 -5.92 7.53 13.12
CA GLY A 188 -4.63 6.89 12.98
C GLY A 188 -3.49 7.55 13.73
N ASN A 189 -2.30 7.06 13.47
CA ASN A 189 -1.01 7.63 13.86
C ASN A 189 0.06 7.22 12.82
N ARG A 190 1.31 7.65 12.99
CA ARG A 190 2.42 7.38 12.06
C ARG A 190 2.67 5.88 11.78
N SER A 191 2.34 4.99 12.73
CA SER A 191 2.57 3.56 12.57
C SER A 191 1.65 2.90 11.53
N ASN A 192 0.56 3.53 11.16
CA ASN A 192 -0.37 2.98 10.15
C ASN A 192 0.26 2.85 8.76
N TRP A 193 1.39 3.52 8.50
CA TRP A 193 2.08 3.55 7.22
C TRP A 193 3.25 2.57 7.08
N VAL A 194 3.57 1.84 8.14
CA VAL A 194 4.74 0.95 8.19
C VAL A 194 4.81 -0.03 7.01
N SER A 195 3.68 -0.66 6.65
CA SER A 195 3.66 -1.65 5.57
C SER A 195 3.94 -1.03 4.20
N GLN A 196 3.43 0.17 3.92
CA GLN A 196 3.64 0.90 2.68
C GLN A 196 5.08 1.42 2.59
N ILE A 197 5.57 1.96 3.68
CA ILE A 197 6.92 2.55 3.75
C ILE A 197 8.00 1.49 3.53
N LYS A 198 7.86 0.29 4.11
CA LYS A 198 8.79 -0.83 3.89
C LYS A 198 9.02 -1.18 2.41
N MET A 199 8.08 -0.85 1.54
CA MET A 199 8.21 -1.08 0.10
C MET A 199 8.89 0.10 -0.63
N LEU A 200 8.86 1.28 -0.04
CA LEU A 200 9.29 2.54 -0.66
C LEU A 200 10.62 3.06 -0.13
N ASP A 201 11.03 2.69 1.08
CA ASP A 201 12.24 3.18 1.75
C ASP A 201 13.55 2.88 1.01
N LYS A 202 13.51 1.88 0.12
CA LYS A 202 14.64 1.54 -0.78
C LYS A 202 14.73 2.46 -2.00
N VAL A 203 13.67 3.22 -2.28
CA VAL A 203 13.57 4.09 -3.47
C VAL A 203 13.84 5.54 -3.11
N LEU A 204 13.27 5.99 -1.99
CA LEU A 204 13.47 7.35 -1.49
C LEU A 204 13.26 7.40 0.03
N PRO A 205 13.83 8.40 0.71
CA PRO A 205 13.60 8.59 2.13
C PRO A 205 12.13 8.83 2.45
N CYS A 206 11.59 8.05 3.38
CA CYS A 206 10.21 8.12 3.82
C CYS A 206 10.13 8.62 5.26
N VAL A 207 9.16 9.46 5.53
CA VAL A 207 8.90 10.00 6.86
C VAL A 207 7.42 9.84 7.16
N SER A 208 7.07 9.11 8.21
CA SER A 208 5.71 9.12 8.72
C SER A 208 5.58 10.08 9.89
N LEU A 209 4.57 10.92 9.86
CA LEU A 209 4.32 12.00 10.83
C LEU A 209 3.12 11.65 11.71
N ASP A 210 3.28 11.75 13.03
CA ASP A 210 2.13 11.95 13.90
C ASP A 210 1.67 13.40 13.76
N LEU A 211 0.46 13.59 13.26
CA LEU A 211 -0.14 14.92 13.20
C LEU A 211 -0.19 15.54 14.62
N ARG A 212 -0.15 16.88 14.73
CA ARG A 212 -0.19 17.55 16.04
C ARG A 212 -1.29 17.03 16.95
N GLY A 213 -0.94 16.71 18.18
CA GLY A 213 -1.82 16.11 19.19
C GLY A 213 -2.05 14.62 19.06
N TYR A 214 -1.56 13.96 18.01
CA TYR A 214 -1.63 12.51 17.82
C TYR A 214 -0.35 11.80 18.24
N GLY A 215 -0.46 10.54 18.62
CA GLY A 215 0.67 9.70 18.99
C GLY A 215 1.60 10.40 20.00
N ASP A 216 2.85 10.57 19.61
CA ASP A 216 3.88 11.23 20.43
C ASP A 216 4.08 12.73 20.07
N SER A 217 3.27 13.27 19.14
CA SER A 217 3.29 14.70 18.82
C SER A 217 2.53 15.52 19.86
N GLU A 218 3.11 16.67 20.25
CA GLU A 218 2.47 17.58 21.16
C GLU A 218 1.31 18.34 20.52
N PHE A 219 0.36 18.78 21.34
CA PHE A 219 -0.63 19.77 20.94
C PHE A 219 0.05 21.13 20.78
N GLY A 220 -0.41 21.90 19.80
CA GLY A 220 -0.10 23.31 19.76
C GLY A 220 -0.82 24.08 20.88
N LEU A 221 -0.46 25.35 21.03
CA LEU A 221 -1.10 26.26 22.01
C LEU A 221 -2.53 26.67 21.61
N LYS A 222 -2.89 26.48 20.35
CA LYS A 222 -4.17 26.88 19.76
C LYS A 222 -4.88 25.70 19.11
N GLN A 223 -6.18 25.88 18.81
CA GLN A 223 -6.96 24.99 17.96
C GLN A 223 -6.19 24.73 16.66
N SER A 224 -6.10 23.46 16.25
CA SER A 224 -5.46 23.06 14.99
C SER A 224 -6.20 23.67 13.79
N THR A 225 -5.43 24.11 12.81
CA THR A 225 -5.91 24.65 11.55
C THR A 225 -5.12 24.04 10.39
N ILE A 226 -5.64 24.14 9.18
CA ILE A 226 -4.92 23.70 7.98
C ILE A 226 -3.55 24.39 7.85
N ASP A 227 -3.47 25.70 8.14
CA ASP A 227 -2.22 26.43 8.05
C ASP A 227 -1.17 25.86 9.00
N LEU A 228 -1.57 25.52 10.23
CA LEU A 228 -0.68 24.91 11.22
C LEU A 228 -0.23 23.49 10.79
N TYR A 229 -1.07 22.70 10.15
CA TYR A 229 -0.65 21.41 9.59
C TYR A 229 0.31 21.60 8.40
N CYS A 230 0.10 22.63 7.58
CA CYS A 230 1.05 22.96 6.51
C CYS A 230 2.43 23.39 7.07
N GLU A 231 2.44 24.18 8.14
CA GLU A 231 3.68 24.56 8.86
C GLU A 231 4.39 23.33 9.42
N ASP A 232 3.65 22.35 9.94
CA ASP A 232 4.23 21.09 10.43
C ASP A 232 4.94 20.32 9.31
N ILE A 233 4.31 20.22 8.13
CA ILE A 233 4.91 19.58 6.96
C ILE A 233 6.17 20.31 6.51
N LEU A 234 6.15 21.65 6.48
CA LEU A 234 7.32 22.46 6.13
C LEU A 234 8.46 22.26 7.15
N SER A 235 8.12 22.15 8.45
CA SER A 235 9.11 21.85 9.50
C SER A 235 9.77 20.48 9.30
N VAL A 236 9.02 19.48 8.86
CA VAL A 236 9.61 18.18 8.48
C VAL A 236 10.57 18.37 7.30
N MET A 237 10.17 19.07 6.25
CA MET A 237 11.03 19.31 5.08
C MET A 237 12.33 20.04 5.47
N GLU A 238 12.25 21.03 6.37
CA GLU A 238 13.39 21.80 6.85
C GLU A 238 14.43 20.92 7.57
N VAL A 239 13.98 20.02 8.43
CA VAL A 239 14.87 19.07 9.16
C VAL A 239 15.70 18.23 8.18
N PHE A 240 15.12 17.82 7.05
CA PHE A 240 15.79 17.02 6.02
C PHE A 240 16.48 17.87 4.95
N LYS A 241 16.36 19.20 5.02
CA LYS A 241 16.79 20.12 3.95
C LYS A 241 16.22 19.74 2.59
N ALA A 242 15.00 19.21 2.59
CA ALA A 242 14.31 18.80 1.37
C ALA A 242 13.73 20.02 0.64
N GLU A 243 14.05 20.15 -0.63
CA GLU A 243 13.51 21.20 -1.50
C GLU A 243 12.13 20.82 -2.02
N LYS A 244 11.86 19.51 -2.14
CA LYS A 244 10.65 18.93 -2.68
C LYS A 244 10.11 17.81 -1.78
N VAL A 245 8.81 17.61 -1.84
CA VAL A 245 8.12 16.56 -1.13
C VAL A 245 7.16 15.79 -2.03
N ILE A 246 7.16 14.47 -1.89
CA ILE A 246 6.05 13.63 -2.31
C ILE A 246 5.16 13.46 -1.06
N LEU A 247 3.95 14.00 -1.12
CA LEU A 247 3.06 14.00 0.04
C LEU A 247 1.99 12.93 -0.11
N CYS A 248 1.96 11.98 0.82
CA CYS A 248 1.02 10.86 0.83
C CYS A 248 0.04 11.02 2.00
N GLY A 249 -1.24 11.12 1.71
CA GLY A 249 -2.28 11.29 2.70
C GLY A 249 -3.37 10.23 2.63
N LEU A 250 -3.94 9.88 3.80
CA LEU A 250 -5.12 9.03 3.93
C LEU A 250 -6.24 9.81 4.62
N SER A 251 -7.44 9.89 4.01
CA SER A 251 -8.63 10.50 4.60
C SER A 251 -8.35 11.93 5.13
N TYR A 252 -8.36 12.15 6.43
CA TYR A 252 -7.98 13.43 7.05
C TYR A 252 -6.60 13.92 6.57
N GLY A 253 -5.60 13.03 6.51
CA GLY A 253 -4.28 13.33 5.96
C GLY A 253 -4.32 13.63 4.45
N SER A 254 -5.25 13.02 3.71
CA SER A 254 -5.47 13.31 2.29
C SER A 254 -6.02 14.72 2.07
N TRP A 255 -6.98 15.15 2.90
CA TRP A 255 -7.49 16.52 2.90
C TRP A 255 -6.41 17.53 3.28
N ILE A 256 -5.59 17.24 4.30
CA ILE A 256 -4.44 18.09 4.66
C ILE A 256 -3.45 18.18 3.49
N ALA A 257 -3.11 17.07 2.84
CA ALA A 257 -2.21 17.04 1.70
C ALA A 257 -2.76 17.85 0.50
N THR A 258 -4.06 17.74 0.23
CA THR A 258 -4.74 18.56 -0.80
C THR A 258 -4.65 20.05 -0.45
N SER A 259 -4.93 20.41 0.80
CA SER A 259 -4.84 21.80 1.26
C SER A 259 -3.40 22.34 1.24
N PHE A 260 -2.40 21.51 1.54
CA PHE A 260 -0.98 21.85 1.35
C PHE A 260 -0.68 22.15 -0.12
N ALA A 261 -1.19 21.35 -1.04
CA ALA A 261 -1.01 21.56 -2.48
C ALA A 261 -1.57 22.91 -2.96
N MET A 262 -2.66 23.39 -2.34
CA MET A 262 -3.24 24.71 -2.66
C MET A 262 -2.33 25.87 -2.24
N ARG A 263 -1.53 25.70 -1.17
CA ARG A 263 -0.69 26.74 -0.55
C ARG A 263 0.76 26.69 -1.01
N HIS A 264 1.27 25.47 -1.20
CA HIS A 264 2.68 25.18 -1.39
C HIS A 264 2.94 24.29 -2.62
N SER A 265 2.23 24.53 -3.73
CA SER A 265 2.34 23.70 -4.95
C SER A 265 3.80 23.60 -5.46
N ASN A 266 4.58 24.65 -5.28
CA ASN A 266 5.99 24.67 -5.69
C ASN A 266 6.89 23.74 -4.85
N ALA A 267 6.47 23.37 -3.65
CA ALA A 267 7.21 22.42 -2.81
C ALA A 267 6.93 20.96 -3.17
N LEU A 268 5.85 20.69 -3.94
CA LEU A 268 5.46 19.34 -4.30
C LEU A 268 6.22 18.83 -5.52
N ASP A 269 6.66 17.58 -5.44
CA ASP A 269 7.15 16.76 -6.56
C ASP A 269 6.12 15.69 -6.96
N GLY A 270 5.26 15.30 -6.03
CA GLY A 270 4.15 14.38 -6.25
C GLY A 270 3.12 14.43 -5.12
N LEU A 271 1.90 13.96 -5.42
CA LEU A 271 0.80 13.92 -4.46
C LEU A 271 0.09 12.57 -4.55
N ILE A 272 -0.03 11.89 -3.42
CA ILE A 272 -0.74 10.60 -3.30
C ILE A 272 -1.91 10.80 -2.33
N LEU A 273 -3.12 10.71 -2.84
CA LEU A 273 -4.34 10.95 -2.08
C LEU A 273 -5.17 9.67 -2.00
N THR A 274 -5.39 9.20 -0.78
CA THR A 274 -6.12 7.95 -0.52
C THR A 274 -7.39 8.25 0.28
N GLY A 275 -8.55 8.11 -0.37
CA GLY A 275 -9.86 8.41 0.21
C GLY A 275 -10.02 9.87 0.67
N GLY A 276 -11.21 10.43 0.61
CA GLY A 276 -11.61 11.66 1.30
C GLY A 276 -10.76 12.92 1.07
N CYS A 277 -10.20 13.10 -0.13
CA CYS A 277 -9.27 14.20 -0.41
C CYS A 277 -9.93 15.59 -0.41
N THR A 278 -11.26 15.68 -0.55
CA THR A 278 -12.02 16.92 -0.42
C THR A 278 -12.32 17.27 1.03
N GLY A 279 -12.30 16.30 1.91
CA GLY A 279 -12.68 16.45 3.31
C GLY A 279 -14.10 17.02 3.43
N MET A 280 -14.27 18.00 4.29
CA MET A 280 -15.54 18.75 4.46
C MET A 280 -15.55 20.09 3.71
N SER A 281 -14.57 20.32 2.81
CA SER A 281 -14.44 21.63 2.14
C SER A 281 -15.60 21.93 1.19
N GLU A 282 -16.26 20.90 0.67
CA GLU A 282 -17.39 21.02 -0.29
C GLU A 282 -18.75 20.78 0.36
N ALA A 283 -18.79 20.22 1.58
CA ALA A 283 -20.01 20.03 2.36
C ALA A 283 -20.62 21.36 2.80
N ASP A 284 -21.94 21.42 2.91
CA ASP A 284 -22.62 22.58 3.48
C ASP A 284 -22.51 22.63 5.02
N SER A 285 -22.99 23.70 5.63
CA SER A 285 -22.87 23.89 7.07
C SER A 285 -23.69 22.87 7.89
N ILE A 286 -24.82 22.41 7.35
CA ILE A 286 -25.69 21.43 8.02
C ILE A 286 -25.00 20.06 8.02
N GLU A 287 -24.47 19.68 6.89
CA GLU A 287 -23.72 18.42 6.74
C GLU A 287 -22.48 18.40 7.65
N ARG A 288 -21.69 19.48 7.67
CA ARG A 288 -20.52 19.62 8.56
C ARG A 288 -20.90 19.50 10.04
N GLU A 289 -21.98 20.18 10.44
CA GLU A 289 -22.45 20.11 11.82
C GLU A 289 -22.98 18.73 12.19
N SER A 290 -23.75 18.10 11.30
CA SER A 290 -24.26 16.73 11.48
C SER A 290 -23.12 15.74 11.60
N PHE A 291 -22.11 15.83 10.72
CA PHE A 291 -20.91 15.00 10.77
C PHE A 291 -20.17 15.14 12.11
N ARG A 292 -19.96 16.36 12.59
CA ARG A 292 -19.30 16.62 13.85
C ARG A 292 -20.11 16.07 15.03
N LYS A 293 -21.38 16.46 15.14
CA LYS A 293 -22.25 16.05 16.25
C LYS A 293 -22.37 14.54 16.38
N SER A 294 -22.53 13.82 15.27
CA SER A 294 -22.65 12.36 15.30
C SER A 294 -21.43 11.67 15.92
N ARG A 295 -20.26 12.30 15.85
CA ARG A 295 -19.00 11.80 16.41
C ARG A 295 -18.69 12.33 17.81
N GLU A 296 -19.23 13.49 18.15
CA GLU A 296 -19.08 14.08 19.49
C GLU A 296 -20.03 13.47 20.52
N VAL A 297 -21.24 13.04 20.12
CA VAL A 297 -22.24 12.45 21.02
C VAL A 297 -21.70 11.30 21.89
N PRO A 298 -20.99 10.29 21.37
CA PRO A 298 -20.41 9.27 22.24
C PRO A 298 -19.43 9.83 23.27
N LEU A 299 -18.67 10.86 22.89
CA LEU A 299 -17.68 11.52 23.77
C LEU A 299 -18.39 12.36 24.85
N ASP A 300 -19.51 13.00 24.51
CA ASP A 300 -20.34 13.77 25.45
C ASP A 300 -20.99 12.84 26.50
N LEU A 301 -21.25 11.60 26.11
CA LEU A 301 -21.73 10.52 27.00
C LEU A 301 -20.60 9.87 27.82
N GLY A 302 -19.39 10.45 27.80
CA GLY A 302 -18.24 9.97 28.59
C GLY A 302 -17.49 8.79 27.99
N LYS A 303 -17.83 8.34 26.77
CA LYS A 303 -17.05 7.29 26.08
C LYS A 303 -15.71 7.85 25.61
N ARG A 304 -14.70 6.99 25.59
CA ARG A 304 -13.38 7.26 25.00
C ARG A 304 -13.26 6.57 23.66
N LEU A 305 -12.30 6.96 22.84
CA LEU A 305 -12.10 6.37 21.49
C LEU A 305 -11.98 4.83 21.57
N LYS A 306 -11.28 4.30 22.56
CA LYS A 306 -11.13 2.86 22.76
C LYS A 306 -12.46 2.10 22.96
N ASP A 307 -13.50 2.79 23.43
CA ASP A 307 -14.79 2.16 23.76
C ASP A 307 -15.64 1.92 22.48
N PHE A 308 -15.31 2.57 21.35
CA PHE A 308 -16.01 2.41 20.08
C PHE A 308 -15.08 2.24 18.85
N ALA A 309 -13.76 2.24 19.05
CA ALA A 309 -12.80 1.99 17.96
C ALA A 309 -13.06 0.68 17.20
N PRO A 310 -13.40 -0.46 17.87
CA PRO A 310 -13.71 -1.69 17.14
C PRO A 310 -14.90 -1.53 16.18
N ASP A 311 -15.94 -0.83 16.58
CA ASP A 311 -17.14 -0.60 15.74
C ASP A 311 -16.81 0.30 14.54
N VAL A 312 -16.03 1.37 14.77
CA VAL A 312 -15.59 2.25 13.69
C VAL A 312 -14.71 1.49 12.69
N VAL A 313 -13.76 0.72 13.17
CA VAL A 313 -12.89 -0.08 12.28
C VAL A 313 -13.69 -1.12 11.51
N ASN A 314 -14.73 -1.71 12.09
CA ASN A 314 -15.62 -2.64 11.38
C ASN A 314 -16.39 -1.96 10.24
N ILE A 315 -16.77 -0.70 10.40
CA ILE A 315 -17.43 0.09 9.34
C ILE A 315 -16.45 0.45 8.23
N LEU A 316 -15.20 0.78 8.58
CA LEU A 316 -14.18 1.20 7.63
C LEU A 316 -13.50 0.02 6.91
N ALA A 317 -13.55 -1.15 7.52
CA ALA A 317 -12.85 -2.33 7.04
C ALA A 317 -13.46 -2.87 5.74
N GLY A 318 -12.64 -3.03 4.73
CA GLY A 318 -13.00 -3.85 3.57
C GLY A 318 -13.14 -5.34 3.93
N PRO A 319 -13.82 -6.14 3.10
CA PRO A 319 -14.14 -7.55 3.41
C PRO A 319 -12.91 -8.43 3.63
N ASN A 320 -11.75 -8.04 3.11
CA ASN A 320 -10.51 -8.81 3.16
C ASN A 320 -9.47 -8.26 4.15
N LEU A 321 -9.89 -7.40 5.09
CA LEU A 321 -8.96 -6.84 6.08
C LEU A 321 -8.41 -7.96 6.98
N SER A 322 -7.08 -8.13 7.00
CA SER A 322 -6.41 -9.10 7.87
C SER A 322 -6.65 -8.77 9.35
N LYS A 323 -6.60 -9.81 10.21
CA LYS A 323 -6.72 -9.62 11.66
C LYS A 323 -5.63 -8.67 12.19
N PHE A 324 -4.39 -8.82 11.70
CA PHE A 324 -3.27 -7.97 12.08
C PHE A 324 -3.56 -6.49 11.80
N ASN A 325 -3.95 -6.15 10.56
CA ASN A 325 -4.27 -4.78 10.20
C ASN A 325 -5.50 -4.24 10.94
N ARG A 326 -6.49 -5.09 11.21
CA ARG A 326 -7.64 -4.72 12.04
C ARG A 326 -7.22 -4.34 13.45
N ASP A 327 -6.41 -5.18 14.09
CA ASP A 327 -5.91 -4.96 15.45
C ASP A 327 -5.06 -3.68 15.51
N LEU A 328 -4.21 -3.44 14.49
CA LEU A 328 -3.42 -2.21 14.37
C LEU A 328 -4.29 -0.95 14.27
N LEU A 329 -5.33 -0.97 13.44
CA LEU A 329 -6.26 0.18 13.31
C LEU A 329 -7.04 0.42 14.61
N ILE A 330 -7.52 -0.63 15.27
CA ILE A 330 -8.19 -0.52 16.58
C ILE A 330 -7.22 0.05 17.61
N GLN A 331 -6.00 -0.43 17.67
CA GLN A 331 -4.98 0.05 18.60
C GLN A 331 -4.67 1.53 18.36
N SER A 332 -4.38 1.94 17.12
CA SER A 332 -4.06 3.34 16.81
C SER A 332 -5.21 4.28 17.19
N MET A 333 -6.45 3.93 16.84
CA MET A 333 -7.62 4.74 17.20
C MET A 333 -7.87 4.77 18.71
N SER A 334 -7.65 3.65 19.42
CA SER A 334 -7.89 3.55 20.86
C SER A 334 -6.95 4.42 21.69
N GLN A 335 -5.79 4.76 21.16
CA GLN A 335 -4.77 5.60 21.81
C GLN A 335 -5.05 7.09 21.70
N ILE A 336 -5.94 7.51 20.79
CA ILE A 336 -6.25 8.92 20.56
C ILE A 336 -6.99 9.49 21.78
N SER A 337 -6.52 10.64 22.29
CA SER A 337 -7.21 11.34 23.36
C SER A 337 -8.53 11.97 22.86
N THR A 338 -9.52 12.06 23.73
CA THR A 338 -10.78 12.77 23.42
C THR A 338 -10.52 14.21 22.98
N LYS A 339 -9.53 14.86 23.59
CA LYS A 339 -9.11 16.23 23.23
C LYS A 339 -8.61 16.29 21.79
N THR A 340 -7.71 15.38 21.40
CA THR A 340 -7.14 15.29 20.05
C THR A 340 -8.24 15.08 19.01
N TYR A 341 -9.13 14.14 19.29
CA TYR A 341 -10.20 13.82 18.34
C TYR A 341 -11.17 14.98 18.12
N ARG A 342 -11.57 15.69 19.22
CA ARG A 342 -12.41 16.89 19.12
C ARG A 342 -11.71 18.02 18.36
N ASP A 343 -10.43 18.25 18.65
CA ASP A 343 -9.64 19.27 17.95
C ASP A 343 -9.60 19.02 16.44
N ALA A 344 -9.34 17.79 16.05
CA ALA A 344 -9.33 17.37 14.65
C ALA A 344 -10.73 17.47 14.00
N LEU A 345 -11.80 17.08 14.70
CA LEU A 345 -13.19 17.24 14.21
C LEU A 345 -13.53 18.70 13.97
N ILE A 346 -13.16 19.59 14.89
CA ILE A 346 -13.39 21.03 14.74
C ILE A 346 -12.63 21.56 13.53
N CYS A 347 -11.35 21.20 13.38
CA CYS A 347 -10.57 21.61 12.21
C CYS A 347 -11.18 21.10 10.89
N PHE A 348 -11.56 19.83 10.84
CA PHE A 348 -12.09 19.17 9.65
C PHE A 348 -13.44 19.74 9.19
N THR A 349 -14.31 20.10 10.14
CA THR A 349 -15.65 20.63 9.87
C THR A 349 -15.71 22.15 9.71
N ASN A 350 -14.58 22.84 9.88
CA ASN A 350 -14.43 24.27 9.62
C ASN A 350 -13.31 24.54 8.61
N PRO A 351 -13.39 23.94 7.39
CA PRO A 351 -12.39 24.18 6.37
C PRO A 351 -12.38 25.66 5.98
N PRO A 352 -11.19 26.27 5.82
CA PRO A 352 -11.09 27.71 5.54
C PRO A 352 -11.45 28.06 4.11
N GLU A 353 -11.49 27.08 3.20
CA GLU A 353 -11.59 27.32 1.76
C GLU A 353 -12.30 26.19 1.03
N LYS A 354 -12.78 26.50 -0.17
CA LYS A 354 -13.11 25.51 -1.20
C LYS A 354 -11.84 25.12 -1.96
N LEU A 355 -11.73 23.85 -2.31
CA LEU A 355 -10.52 23.34 -2.99
C LEU A 355 -10.53 23.75 -4.49
N ASP A 356 -9.41 24.30 -4.92
CA ASP A 356 -9.15 24.66 -6.31
C ASP A 356 -8.07 23.73 -6.87
N PHE A 357 -8.47 22.60 -7.45
CA PHE A 357 -7.55 21.60 -7.98
C PHE A 357 -6.70 22.10 -9.14
N SER A 358 -7.03 23.25 -9.75
CA SER A 358 -6.19 23.87 -10.80
C SER A 358 -4.81 24.30 -10.32
N LYS A 359 -4.67 24.47 -9.02
CA LYS A 359 -3.39 24.83 -8.38
C LYS A 359 -2.42 23.66 -8.26
N ILE A 360 -2.86 22.42 -8.39
CA ILE A 360 -2.01 21.23 -8.35
C ILE A 360 -1.24 21.13 -9.67
N LYS A 361 0.09 21.19 -9.59
CA LYS A 361 0.98 21.18 -10.78
C LYS A 361 1.91 19.96 -10.83
N CYS A 362 1.90 19.12 -9.79
CA CYS A 362 2.67 17.90 -9.76
C CYS A 362 1.83 16.69 -10.22
N PRO A 363 2.47 15.55 -10.54
CA PRO A 363 1.76 14.28 -10.73
C PRO A 363 0.93 13.90 -9.50
N VAL A 364 -0.29 13.39 -9.74
CA VAL A 364 -1.21 12.98 -8.67
C VAL A 364 -1.61 11.52 -8.86
N LEU A 365 -1.46 10.73 -7.79
CA LEU A 365 -2.04 9.40 -7.68
C LEU A 365 -3.27 9.47 -6.76
N LEU A 366 -4.43 9.11 -7.29
CA LEU A 366 -5.69 9.05 -6.57
C LEU A 366 -6.07 7.59 -6.32
N MET A 367 -6.37 7.24 -5.07
CA MET A 367 -6.74 5.87 -4.68
C MET A 367 -7.93 5.89 -3.73
N THR A 368 -8.79 4.87 -3.86
CA THR A 368 -9.82 4.56 -2.86
C THR A 368 -10.15 3.08 -2.91
N GLY A 369 -10.75 2.55 -1.85
CA GLY A 369 -11.25 1.19 -1.80
C GLY A 369 -12.57 1.05 -2.57
N GLU A 370 -12.77 -0.08 -3.24
CA GLU A 370 -14.05 -0.39 -3.93
C GLU A 370 -15.25 -0.34 -2.97
N TYR A 371 -15.04 -0.71 -1.71
CA TYR A 371 -16.05 -0.76 -0.65
C TYR A 371 -16.01 0.47 0.29
N ASP A 372 -15.27 1.52 -0.06
CA ASP A 372 -15.22 2.72 0.76
C ASP A 372 -16.55 3.49 0.66
N ILE A 373 -17.27 3.52 1.78
CA ILE A 373 -18.57 4.22 1.88
C ILE A 373 -18.44 5.68 2.31
N LEU A 374 -17.29 6.08 2.85
CA LEU A 374 -17.02 7.46 3.30
C LEU A 374 -16.39 8.30 2.21
N ALA A 375 -15.58 7.71 1.36
CA ALA A 375 -14.94 8.34 0.20
C ALA A 375 -15.09 7.41 -1.03
N PRO A 376 -16.32 7.30 -1.56
CA PRO A 376 -16.65 6.31 -2.57
C PRO A 376 -15.89 6.56 -3.89
N PRO A 377 -15.69 5.53 -4.73
CA PRO A 377 -14.96 5.64 -5.99
C PRO A 377 -15.42 6.77 -6.92
N ASN A 378 -16.71 7.16 -6.85
CA ASN A 378 -17.22 8.24 -7.68
C ASN A 378 -16.65 9.60 -7.27
N GLU A 379 -16.50 9.88 -5.98
CA GLU A 379 -15.85 11.11 -5.49
C GLU A 379 -14.43 11.25 -6.04
N ILE A 380 -13.65 10.18 -5.96
CA ILE A 380 -12.27 10.19 -6.46
C ILE A 380 -12.22 10.39 -7.99
N ARG A 381 -13.18 9.83 -8.76
CA ARG A 381 -13.28 10.07 -10.20
C ARG A 381 -13.60 11.54 -10.52
N GLU A 382 -14.50 12.15 -9.75
CA GLU A 382 -14.83 13.58 -9.91
C GLU A 382 -13.60 14.46 -9.63
N VAL A 383 -12.87 14.18 -8.57
CA VAL A 383 -11.61 14.88 -8.26
C VAL A 383 -10.59 14.68 -9.38
N SER A 384 -10.45 13.46 -9.91
CA SER A 384 -9.58 13.17 -11.06
C SER A 384 -9.92 14.05 -12.27
N ASN A 385 -11.21 14.15 -12.60
CA ASN A 385 -11.67 14.99 -13.71
C ASN A 385 -11.34 16.48 -13.49
N ARG A 386 -11.40 16.95 -12.24
CA ARG A 386 -11.09 18.35 -11.90
C ARG A 386 -9.59 18.65 -11.93
N ILE A 387 -8.73 17.65 -11.74
CA ILE A 387 -7.26 17.79 -11.83
C ILE A 387 -6.81 17.74 -13.30
N TYR A 388 -7.29 16.76 -14.07
CA TYR A 388 -6.73 16.44 -15.39
C TYR A 388 -7.47 17.03 -16.59
N ASN A 389 -8.72 17.46 -16.45
CA ASN A 389 -9.54 18.00 -17.57
C ASN A 389 -9.53 19.54 -17.65
N GLN A 390 -8.45 20.19 -17.23
CA GLN A 390 -8.34 21.67 -17.23
C GLN A 390 -7.62 22.21 -18.46
N ASN A 391 -7.60 21.48 -19.56
CA ASN A 391 -7.08 21.94 -20.88
C ASN A 391 -8.24 22.35 -21.80
#